data_49b30ddff97e14f98db4ca10c1081e53
#
_entry.id   49b30ddff97e14f98db4ca10c1081e53
#
_cell.length_a   1.000
_cell.length_b   1.000
_cell.length_c   1.000
_cell.angle_alpha   90.00
_cell.angle_beta   90.00
_cell.angle_gamma   90.00
#
_symmetry.space_group_name_H-M   'P 1'
#
loop_
_entity.id
_entity.type
_entity.pdbx_description
1 polymer ?
#
loop_
_entity_poly.entity_id
_entity_poly.type
_entity_poly.pdbx_seq_one_letter_code
_entity_poly.pdbx_strand_id
1 'polypeptide(L)'
;MQVRLFLRALFAVSLLNLTALPLQADQLPLDHPCAVLVKKYLAAVVQQDWKTASQMLVPASLERRQRETVNIIKSAPTMSDEENMLAGYNVKGVGDLEKMSPQEFYQVDREAWHKKLKLTPEATKRKQETLKITVLGLVDEKDKGYVHATVRTSQETLTDKIEELFLISFVTDPANPKNYLISPEMKDRPVITPLDGSAPKEEK
;
A
#
# COMPACT_ATOMS: atom_id res chain seq x y z
N MET A 1 54.52 -25.36 34.94
CA MET A 1 53.31 -26.07 34.53
C MET A 1 52.14 -25.05 34.42
N GLN A 2 52.30 -23.96 33.65
CA GLN A 2 51.31 -22.87 33.53
C GLN A 2 51.14 -22.32 32.10
N VAL A 3 51.65 -22.94 31.05
CA VAL A 3 51.60 -22.41 29.69
C VAL A 3 50.47 -23.06 28.84
N ARG A 4 49.79 -24.08 29.36
CA ARG A 4 48.74 -24.80 28.58
C ARG A 4 47.31 -24.31 28.79
N LEU A 5 47.07 -23.34 29.67
CA LEU A 5 45.70 -22.80 29.91
C LEU A 5 45.34 -21.59 29.04
N PHE A 6 46.33 -20.87 28.49
CA PHE A 6 46.08 -19.65 27.71
C PHE A 6 45.69 -19.92 26.25
N LEU A 7 45.98 -21.11 25.71
CA LEU A 7 45.66 -21.41 24.30
C LEU A 7 44.23 -21.89 24.05
N ARG A 8 43.50 -22.26 25.11
CA ARG A 8 42.07 -22.70 24.94
C ARG A 8 41.06 -21.57 25.04
N ALA A 9 41.43 -20.42 25.56
CA ALA A 9 40.58 -19.26 25.67
C ALA A 9 40.49 -18.42 24.36
N LEU A 10 41.49 -18.51 23.49
CA LEU A 10 41.52 -17.75 22.23
C LEU A 10 40.73 -18.39 21.10
N PHE A 11 40.38 -19.68 21.17
CA PHE A 11 39.61 -20.37 20.14
C PHE A 11 38.09 -20.29 20.35
N ALA A 12 37.63 -19.90 21.54
CA ALA A 12 36.19 -19.84 21.84
C ALA A 12 35.56 -18.47 21.45
N VAL A 13 36.37 -17.43 21.20
CA VAL A 13 35.88 -16.09 20.86
C VAL A 13 35.73 -15.90 19.35
N SER A 14 36.34 -16.74 18.52
CA SER A 14 36.31 -16.63 17.05
C SER A 14 35.10 -17.30 16.39
N LEU A 15 34.24 -18.02 17.13
CA LEU A 15 33.09 -18.74 16.59
C LEU A 15 31.75 -18.05 16.83
N LEU A 16 31.72 -16.89 17.49
CA LEU A 16 30.49 -16.14 17.78
C LEU A 16 30.24 -14.98 16.81
N ASN A 17 31.07 -14.81 15.78
CA ASN A 17 30.84 -13.83 14.70
C ASN A 17 30.28 -14.48 13.42
N LEU A 18 29.63 -15.64 13.51
CA LEU A 18 28.88 -16.18 12.39
C LEU A 18 27.52 -15.47 12.30
N THR A 19 27.57 -14.34 11.59
CA THR A 19 26.59 -13.99 10.56
C THR A 19 25.12 -13.90 10.99
N ALA A 20 24.77 -12.86 11.71
CA ALA A 20 23.61 -12.12 11.26
C ALA A 20 24.06 -11.34 10.00
N LEU A 21 24.05 -11.98 8.82
CA LEU A 21 23.98 -11.22 7.57
C LEU A 21 22.70 -10.41 7.68
N PRO A 22 22.76 -9.07 7.76
CA PRO A 22 21.54 -8.31 7.64
C PRO A 22 20.94 -8.77 6.32
N LEU A 23 19.64 -9.14 6.32
CA LEU A 23 18.87 -9.18 5.09
C LEU A 23 19.00 -7.79 4.47
N GLN A 24 19.97 -7.65 3.58
CA GLN A 24 20.27 -6.38 2.94
C GLN A 24 19.27 -6.26 1.81
N ALA A 25 18.13 -5.66 2.12
CA ALA A 25 17.21 -5.24 1.10
C ALA A 25 17.98 -4.30 0.17
N ASP A 26 18.06 -4.64 -1.11
CA ASP A 26 18.83 -3.88 -2.08
C ASP A 26 18.18 -2.52 -2.33
N GLN A 27 18.92 -1.47 -2.08
CA GLN A 27 18.46 -0.12 -2.43
C GLN A 27 18.50 0.05 -3.94
N LEU A 28 17.34 0.42 -4.52
CA LEU A 28 17.21 0.67 -5.95
C LEU A 28 17.42 2.16 -6.28
N PRO A 29 17.87 2.48 -7.52
CA PRO A 29 18.04 3.85 -7.97
C PRO A 29 16.68 4.57 -8.12
N LEU A 30 16.68 5.91 -7.95
CA LEU A 30 15.46 6.72 -8.00
C LEU A 30 14.86 6.89 -9.41
N ASP A 31 15.53 6.44 -10.45
CA ASP A 31 15.02 6.34 -11.83
C ASP A 31 14.39 4.98 -12.16
N HIS A 32 14.33 4.08 -11.18
CA HIS A 32 13.68 2.78 -11.32
C HIS A 32 12.20 2.92 -11.76
N PRO A 33 11.66 2.02 -12.60
CA PRO A 33 10.28 2.08 -13.09
C PRO A 33 9.21 2.26 -12.00
N CYS A 34 9.40 1.67 -10.81
CA CYS A 34 8.50 1.86 -9.67
C CYS A 34 8.44 3.31 -9.19
N ALA A 35 9.54 4.08 -9.25
CA ALA A 35 9.54 5.50 -8.90
C ALA A 35 8.72 6.35 -9.90
N VAL A 36 8.76 5.98 -11.17
CA VAL A 36 7.93 6.61 -12.21
C VAL A 36 6.46 6.25 -12.01
N LEU A 37 6.19 4.96 -11.76
CA LEU A 37 4.84 4.45 -11.59
C LEU A 37 4.13 5.09 -10.39
N VAL A 38 4.79 5.19 -9.23
CA VAL A 38 4.18 5.79 -8.03
C VAL A 38 3.86 7.27 -8.23
N LYS A 39 4.71 8.02 -8.92
CA LYS A 39 4.44 9.43 -9.24
C LYS A 39 3.19 9.56 -10.12
N LYS A 40 3.08 8.72 -11.16
CA LYS A 40 1.89 8.68 -12.04
C LYS A 40 0.63 8.31 -11.25
N TYR A 41 0.70 7.31 -10.41
CA TYR A 41 -0.43 6.86 -9.59
C TYR A 41 -0.92 7.97 -8.64
N LEU A 42 -0.03 8.55 -7.85
CA LEU A 42 -0.39 9.61 -6.91
C LEU A 42 -0.90 10.87 -7.61
N ALA A 43 -0.33 11.20 -8.77
CA ALA A 43 -0.86 12.28 -9.60
C ALA A 43 -2.28 11.99 -10.08
N ALA A 44 -2.55 10.78 -10.60
CA ALA A 44 -3.88 10.36 -11.02
C ALA A 44 -4.89 10.40 -9.86
N VAL A 45 -4.49 9.94 -8.66
CA VAL A 45 -5.33 9.99 -7.45
C VAL A 45 -5.70 11.42 -7.08
N VAL A 46 -4.75 12.36 -7.06
CA VAL A 46 -5.02 13.76 -6.72
C VAL A 46 -5.81 14.47 -7.82
N GLN A 47 -5.59 14.10 -9.09
CA GLN A 47 -6.37 14.59 -10.23
C GLN A 47 -7.76 13.96 -10.32
N GLN A 48 -8.08 12.97 -9.46
CA GLN A 48 -9.31 12.20 -9.49
C GLN A 48 -9.50 11.41 -10.80
N ASP A 49 -8.40 11.10 -11.48
CA ASP A 49 -8.40 10.19 -12.63
C ASP A 49 -8.38 8.74 -12.14
N TRP A 50 -9.52 8.33 -11.59
CA TRP A 50 -9.68 6.99 -10.99
C TRP A 50 -9.54 5.87 -12.02
N LYS A 51 -9.86 6.16 -13.28
CA LYS A 51 -9.67 5.21 -14.38
C LYS A 51 -8.19 4.90 -14.58
N THR A 52 -7.36 5.93 -14.73
CA THR A 52 -5.91 5.76 -14.85
C THR A 52 -5.30 5.16 -13.58
N ALA A 53 -5.74 5.59 -12.39
CA ALA A 53 -5.26 5.03 -11.12
C ALA A 53 -5.57 3.52 -11.03
N SER A 54 -6.78 3.08 -11.38
CA SER A 54 -7.17 1.66 -11.30
C SER A 54 -6.34 0.74 -12.19
N GLN A 55 -5.86 1.23 -13.33
CA GLN A 55 -5.03 0.45 -14.26
C GLN A 55 -3.61 0.15 -13.74
N MET A 56 -3.17 0.90 -12.73
CA MET A 56 -1.86 0.72 -12.10
C MET A 56 -1.90 -0.22 -10.90
N LEU A 57 -3.07 -0.69 -10.49
CA LEU A 57 -3.26 -1.52 -9.31
C LEU A 57 -3.29 -3.00 -9.66
N VAL A 58 -2.88 -3.85 -8.73
CA VAL A 58 -2.99 -5.30 -8.85
C VAL A 58 -4.46 -5.71 -9.02
N PRO A 59 -4.86 -6.41 -10.09
CA PRO A 59 -6.26 -6.78 -10.34
C PRO A 59 -6.90 -7.55 -9.20
N ALA A 60 -6.20 -8.53 -8.63
CA ALA A 60 -6.69 -9.33 -7.50
C ALA A 60 -7.01 -8.48 -6.26
N SER A 61 -6.30 -7.38 -6.06
CA SER A 61 -6.55 -6.43 -4.97
C SER A 61 -7.84 -5.64 -5.20
N LEU A 62 -8.12 -5.28 -6.45
CA LEU A 62 -9.38 -4.61 -6.82
C LEU A 62 -10.57 -5.55 -6.61
N GLU A 63 -10.46 -6.81 -7.05
CA GLU A 63 -11.47 -7.85 -6.87
C GLU A 63 -11.76 -8.11 -5.39
N ARG A 64 -10.72 -8.22 -4.57
CA ARG A 64 -10.86 -8.41 -3.13
C ARG A 64 -11.57 -7.22 -2.50
N ARG A 65 -11.18 -5.99 -2.82
CA ARG A 65 -11.81 -4.79 -2.31
C ARG A 65 -13.30 -4.72 -2.66
N GLN A 66 -13.64 -5.02 -3.92
CA GLN A 66 -15.04 -5.08 -4.35
C GLN A 66 -15.83 -6.09 -3.51
N ARG A 67 -15.32 -7.32 -3.40
CA ARG A 67 -15.97 -8.40 -2.64
C ARG A 67 -16.12 -8.04 -1.16
N GLU A 68 -15.09 -7.47 -0.53
CA GLU A 68 -15.14 -7.05 0.88
C GLU A 68 -16.17 -5.94 1.09
N THR A 69 -16.20 -4.92 0.24
CA THR A 69 -17.18 -3.82 0.34
C THR A 69 -18.60 -4.33 0.14
N VAL A 70 -18.84 -5.17 -0.86
CA VAL A 70 -20.15 -5.79 -1.10
C VAL A 70 -20.60 -6.61 0.10
N ASN A 71 -19.70 -7.41 0.70
CA ASN A 71 -20.03 -8.20 1.88
C ASN A 71 -20.36 -7.32 3.09
N ILE A 72 -19.63 -6.22 3.29
CA ILE A 72 -19.93 -5.26 4.36
C ILE A 72 -21.34 -4.66 4.17
N ILE A 73 -21.69 -4.24 2.96
CA ILE A 73 -23.02 -3.67 2.66
C ILE A 73 -24.13 -4.72 2.88
N LYS A 74 -23.93 -5.96 2.39
CA LYS A 74 -24.88 -7.07 2.58
C LYS A 74 -25.06 -7.47 4.04
N SER A 75 -24.09 -7.20 4.88
CA SER A 75 -24.16 -7.48 6.33
C SER A 75 -24.78 -6.34 7.12
N ALA A 76 -25.30 -5.30 6.47
CA ALA A 76 -25.97 -4.19 7.15
C ALA A 76 -27.13 -4.69 8.03
N PRO A 77 -27.23 -4.23 9.29
CA PRO A 77 -28.24 -4.75 10.21
C PRO A 77 -29.70 -4.44 9.80
N THR A 78 -29.89 -3.35 9.07
CA THR A 78 -31.20 -2.90 8.60
C THR A 78 -31.15 -2.45 7.14
N MET A 79 -32.30 -2.41 6.46
CA MET A 79 -32.42 -1.85 5.12
C MET A 79 -31.99 -0.37 5.07
N SER A 80 -32.28 0.41 6.12
CA SER A 80 -31.85 1.81 6.19
C SER A 80 -30.31 1.94 6.26
N ASP A 81 -29.63 1.03 6.94
CA ASP A 81 -28.16 1.01 6.99
C ASP A 81 -27.59 0.67 5.61
N GLU A 82 -28.16 -0.31 4.90
CA GLU A 82 -27.79 -0.66 3.55
C GLU A 82 -27.97 0.52 2.60
N GLU A 83 -29.13 1.18 2.62
CA GLU A 83 -29.42 2.37 1.81
C GLU A 83 -28.43 3.50 2.09
N ASN A 84 -28.10 3.76 3.37
CA ASN A 84 -27.10 4.77 3.76
C ASN A 84 -25.70 4.43 3.24
N MET A 85 -25.30 3.15 3.26
CA MET A 85 -24.04 2.71 2.69
C MET A 85 -24.00 2.88 1.19
N LEU A 86 -25.10 2.59 0.48
CA LEU A 86 -25.23 2.67 -0.96
C LEU A 86 -25.38 4.11 -1.49
N ALA A 87 -25.89 5.04 -0.69
CA ALA A 87 -26.19 6.41 -1.11
C ALA A 87 -24.99 7.14 -1.76
N GLY A 88 -23.75 6.78 -1.35
CA GLY A 88 -22.53 7.35 -1.93
C GLY A 88 -22.19 6.84 -3.32
N TYR A 89 -22.68 5.64 -3.69
CA TYR A 89 -22.31 4.93 -4.92
C TYR A 89 -23.18 5.24 -6.13
N ASN A 90 -24.30 5.92 -5.94
CA ASN A 90 -25.27 6.21 -7.00
C ASN A 90 -25.75 4.95 -7.77
N VAL A 91 -26.05 3.88 -7.04
CA VAL A 91 -26.56 2.60 -7.53
C VAL A 91 -27.92 2.30 -6.92
N LYS A 92 -28.69 1.41 -7.53
CA LYS A 92 -30.03 1.03 -7.05
C LYS A 92 -29.99 0.00 -5.93
N GLY A 93 -28.93 -0.79 -5.88
CA GLY A 93 -28.75 -1.81 -4.86
C GLY A 93 -27.37 -2.45 -4.94
N VAL A 94 -27.03 -3.25 -3.95
CA VAL A 94 -25.71 -3.91 -3.84
C VAL A 94 -25.39 -4.81 -5.03
N GLY A 95 -26.43 -5.41 -5.67
CA GLY A 95 -26.26 -6.22 -6.87
C GLY A 95 -25.72 -5.45 -8.09
N ASP A 96 -25.87 -4.14 -8.14
CA ASP A 96 -25.25 -3.33 -9.19
C ASP A 96 -23.73 -3.23 -8.99
N LEU A 97 -23.28 -3.12 -7.74
CA LEU A 97 -21.84 -3.13 -7.40
C LEU A 97 -21.18 -4.47 -7.71
N GLU A 98 -21.91 -5.58 -7.53
CA GLU A 98 -21.42 -6.94 -7.84
C GLU A 98 -21.20 -7.17 -9.34
N LYS A 99 -22.01 -6.53 -10.18
CA LYS A 99 -21.96 -6.68 -11.64
C LYS A 99 -20.87 -5.83 -12.30
N MET A 100 -20.32 -4.84 -11.59
CA MET A 100 -19.25 -4.01 -12.11
C MET A 100 -17.97 -4.82 -12.29
N SER A 101 -17.14 -4.46 -13.26
CA SER A 101 -15.77 -4.91 -13.26
C SER A 101 -15.04 -4.35 -12.02
N PRO A 102 -13.97 -5.00 -11.51
CA PRO A 102 -13.22 -4.49 -10.36
C PRO A 102 -12.68 -3.08 -10.57
N GLN A 103 -12.31 -2.72 -11.80
CA GLN A 103 -11.86 -1.38 -12.14
C GLN A 103 -12.99 -0.34 -12.10
N GLU A 104 -14.16 -0.66 -12.64
CA GLU A 104 -15.34 0.20 -12.55
C GLU A 104 -15.78 0.39 -11.10
N PHE A 105 -15.81 -0.71 -10.32
CA PHE A 105 -16.10 -0.63 -8.91
C PHE A 105 -15.13 0.32 -8.18
N TYR A 106 -13.82 0.20 -8.45
CA TYR A 106 -12.82 1.08 -7.84
C TYR A 106 -13.09 2.56 -8.14
N GLN A 107 -13.43 2.89 -9.38
CA GLN A 107 -13.75 4.27 -9.78
C GLN A 107 -14.94 4.80 -8.97
N VAL A 108 -16.03 4.06 -8.94
CA VAL A 108 -17.25 4.43 -8.21
C VAL A 108 -16.99 4.53 -6.70
N ASP A 109 -16.22 3.60 -6.13
CA ASP A 109 -15.83 3.61 -4.71
C ASP A 109 -14.99 4.84 -4.36
N ARG A 110 -14.02 5.20 -5.21
CA ARG A 110 -13.19 6.41 -5.00
C ARG A 110 -13.99 7.70 -5.15
N GLU A 111 -14.90 7.77 -6.10
CA GLU A 111 -15.82 8.91 -6.25
C GLU A 111 -16.74 9.06 -5.03
N ALA A 112 -17.32 7.96 -4.55
CA ALA A 112 -18.17 7.95 -3.37
C ALA A 112 -17.40 8.44 -2.12
N TRP A 113 -16.18 7.95 -1.95
CA TRP A 113 -15.31 8.39 -0.85
C TRP A 113 -14.94 9.88 -0.97
N HIS A 114 -14.59 10.34 -2.18
CA HIS A 114 -14.19 11.73 -2.43
C HIS A 114 -15.33 12.71 -2.13
N LYS A 115 -16.57 12.35 -2.54
CA LYS A 115 -17.77 13.15 -2.21
C LYS A 115 -17.95 13.33 -0.70
N LYS A 116 -17.62 12.34 0.11
CA LYS A 116 -17.70 12.41 1.59
C LYS A 116 -16.71 13.41 2.19
N LEU A 117 -15.60 13.72 1.52
CA LEU A 117 -14.62 14.73 1.99
C LEU A 117 -15.16 16.15 1.93
N LYS A 118 -16.23 16.42 1.18
CA LYS A 118 -16.89 17.74 1.02
C LYS A 118 -15.90 18.88 0.69
N LEU A 119 -14.85 18.59 -0.08
CA LEU A 119 -13.92 19.61 -0.53
C LEU A 119 -14.61 20.53 -1.53
N THR A 120 -14.35 21.85 -1.40
CA THR A 120 -14.83 22.81 -2.42
C THR A 120 -14.05 22.63 -3.73
N PRO A 121 -14.61 23.03 -4.88
CA PRO A 121 -13.90 23.01 -6.15
C PRO A 121 -12.56 23.76 -6.10
N GLU A 122 -12.52 24.92 -5.42
CA GLU A 122 -11.32 25.74 -5.27
C GLU A 122 -10.25 25.02 -4.44
N ALA A 123 -10.63 24.37 -3.32
CA ALA A 123 -9.73 23.60 -2.49
C ALA A 123 -9.17 22.39 -3.26
N THR A 124 -10.03 21.71 -4.04
CA THR A 124 -9.62 20.61 -4.91
C THR A 124 -8.62 21.08 -5.96
N LYS A 125 -8.92 22.17 -6.66
CA LYS A 125 -8.03 22.75 -7.66
C LYS A 125 -6.67 23.13 -7.06
N ARG A 126 -6.67 23.81 -5.89
CA ARG A 126 -5.43 24.18 -5.20
C ARG A 126 -4.57 22.96 -4.85
N LYS A 127 -5.18 21.87 -4.36
CA LYS A 127 -4.47 20.60 -4.10
C LYS A 127 -3.83 20.04 -5.37
N GLN A 128 -4.54 20.06 -6.49
CA GLN A 128 -4.04 19.57 -7.78
C GLN A 128 -2.86 20.39 -8.31
N GLU A 129 -2.96 21.73 -8.23
CA GLU A 129 -1.93 22.64 -8.73
C GLU A 129 -0.66 22.65 -7.88
N THR A 130 -0.77 22.39 -6.58
CA THR A 130 0.36 22.46 -5.64
C THR A 130 0.98 21.11 -5.30
N LEU A 131 0.46 20.02 -5.87
CA LEU A 131 0.97 18.68 -5.62
C LEU A 131 2.45 18.54 -5.95
N LYS A 132 3.22 18.13 -4.96
CA LYS A 132 4.62 17.71 -5.11
C LYS A 132 4.77 16.28 -4.64
N ILE A 133 5.41 15.44 -5.43
CA ILE A 133 5.64 14.04 -5.14
C ILE A 133 7.15 13.79 -5.15
N THR A 134 7.70 13.37 -4.03
CA THR A 134 9.13 13.07 -3.86
C THR A 134 9.29 11.62 -3.44
N VAL A 135 9.95 10.82 -4.27
CA VAL A 135 10.37 9.47 -3.91
C VAL A 135 11.65 9.61 -3.08
N LEU A 136 11.61 9.16 -1.84
CA LEU A 136 12.72 9.27 -0.89
C LEU A 136 13.66 8.07 -0.96
N GLY A 137 13.16 6.89 -1.34
CA GLY A 137 13.94 5.68 -1.49
C GLY A 137 13.11 4.55 -2.06
N LEU A 138 13.79 3.57 -2.63
CA LEU A 138 13.22 2.31 -3.08
C LEU A 138 14.07 1.16 -2.55
N VAL A 139 13.38 0.09 -2.18
CA VAL A 139 14.00 -1.11 -1.61
C VAL A 139 13.43 -2.34 -2.32
N ASP A 140 14.28 -3.24 -2.76
CA ASP A 140 13.90 -4.51 -3.37
C ASP A 140 13.95 -5.62 -2.31
N GLU A 141 12.79 -6.16 -2.00
CA GLU A 141 12.62 -7.32 -1.11
C GLU A 141 12.49 -8.59 -1.98
N LYS A 142 13.60 -8.99 -2.61
CA LYS A 142 13.67 -10.05 -3.63
C LYS A 142 13.08 -11.39 -3.19
N ASP A 143 13.31 -11.76 -1.94
CA ASP A 143 12.81 -13.01 -1.34
C ASP A 143 11.28 -13.06 -1.25
N LYS A 144 10.62 -11.92 -1.20
CA LYS A 144 9.16 -11.79 -1.20
C LYS A 144 8.58 -11.32 -2.53
N GLY A 145 9.42 -10.91 -3.48
CA GLY A 145 8.99 -10.43 -4.81
C GLY A 145 8.33 -9.05 -4.78
N TYR A 146 8.68 -8.21 -3.80
CA TYR A 146 8.18 -6.84 -3.67
C TYR A 146 9.28 -5.81 -3.87
N VAL A 147 8.90 -4.70 -4.49
CA VAL A 147 9.66 -3.43 -4.41
C VAL A 147 8.85 -2.47 -3.57
N HIS A 148 9.49 -1.77 -2.63
CA HIS A 148 8.85 -0.81 -1.75
C HIS A 148 9.39 0.59 -2.01
N ALA A 149 8.50 1.59 -2.12
CA ALA A 149 8.88 2.98 -2.22
C ALA A 149 8.41 3.77 -1.01
N THR A 150 9.32 4.54 -0.41
CA THR A 150 8.96 5.59 0.54
C THR A 150 8.75 6.89 -0.23
N VAL A 151 7.56 7.46 -0.14
CA VAL A 151 7.16 8.63 -0.93
C VAL A 151 6.59 9.71 -0.03
N ARG A 152 7.09 10.94 -0.21
CA ARG A 152 6.50 12.13 0.42
C ARG A 152 5.66 12.88 -0.59
N THR A 153 4.44 13.24 -0.21
CA THR A 153 3.62 14.20 -0.93
C THR A 153 3.51 15.50 -0.13
N SER A 154 3.37 16.61 -0.84
CA SER A 154 3.03 17.90 -0.26
C SER A 154 2.01 18.55 -1.18
N GLN A 155 0.94 19.08 -0.62
CA GLN A 155 -0.12 19.78 -1.34
C GLN A 155 -0.74 20.83 -0.42
N GLU A 156 -1.40 21.83 -1.02
CA GLU A 156 -2.02 22.92 -0.28
C GLU A 156 -3.54 22.89 -0.48
N THR A 157 -4.28 23.20 0.57
CA THR A 157 -5.69 23.59 0.50
C THR A 157 -5.77 25.12 0.48
N LEU A 158 -6.94 25.69 0.76
CA LEU A 158 -7.08 27.14 0.90
C LEU A 158 -6.46 27.67 2.20
N THR A 159 -6.38 26.82 3.24
CA THR A 159 -5.96 27.21 4.58
C THR A 159 -4.72 26.47 5.07
N ASP A 160 -4.47 25.26 4.53
CA ASP A 160 -3.50 24.35 5.10
C ASP A 160 -2.53 23.79 4.05
N LYS A 161 -1.30 23.54 4.46
CA LYS A 161 -0.36 22.68 3.76
C LYS A 161 -0.45 21.29 4.36
N ILE A 162 -0.65 20.28 3.51
CA ILE A 162 -0.75 18.86 3.90
C ILE A 162 0.50 18.15 3.40
N GLU A 163 1.23 17.53 4.31
CA GLU A 163 2.38 16.69 3.98
C GLU A 163 2.12 15.27 4.49
N GLU A 164 2.30 14.28 3.61
CA GLU A 164 2.05 12.87 3.93
C GLU A 164 3.24 12.03 3.52
N LEU A 165 3.51 10.98 4.29
CA LEU A 165 4.53 9.98 4.00
C LEU A 165 3.83 8.65 3.74
N PHE A 166 4.11 8.06 2.59
CA PHE A 166 3.55 6.77 2.17
C PHE A 166 4.65 5.73 2.02
N LEU A 167 4.36 4.52 2.41
CA LEU A 167 5.05 3.33 1.98
C LEU A 167 4.16 2.63 0.94
N ILE A 168 4.65 2.49 -0.29
CA ILE A 168 3.90 1.91 -1.41
C ILE A 168 4.67 0.73 -1.95
N SER A 169 3.98 -0.39 -2.14
CA SER A 169 4.56 -1.64 -2.62
C SER A 169 4.17 -1.94 -4.05
N PHE A 170 5.07 -2.59 -4.73
CA PHE A 170 4.94 -3.00 -6.11
C PHE A 170 5.23 -4.47 -6.24
N VAL A 171 4.52 -5.12 -7.13
CA VAL A 171 4.81 -6.47 -7.61
C VAL A 171 5.04 -6.44 -9.09
N THR A 172 5.78 -7.40 -9.61
CA THR A 172 5.90 -7.59 -11.06
C THR A 172 4.53 -7.94 -11.65
N ASP A 173 4.18 -7.32 -12.78
CA ASP A 173 2.96 -7.64 -13.50
C ASP A 173 3.03 -9.06 -14.06
N PRO A 174 2.12 -9.98 -13.66
CA PRO A 174 2.13 -11.35 -14.17
C PRO A 174 1.93 -11.44 -15.69
N ALA A 175 1.22 -10.48 -16.29
CA ALA A 175 0.97 -10.44 -17.74
C ALA A 175 2.17 -9.87 -18.50
N ASN A 176 3.00 -9.06 -17.87
CA ASN A 176 4.19 -8.47 -18.46
C ASN A 176 5.32 -8.30 -17.43
N PRO A 177 6.24 -9.27 -17.28
CA PRO A 177 7.29 -9.25 -16.27
C PRO A 177 8.26 -8.05 -16.31
N LYS A 178 8.18 -7.21 -17.34
CA LYS A 178 8.95 -5.96 -17.42
C LYS A 178 8.24 -4.78 -16.75
N ASN A 179 6.97 -4.94 -16.42
CA ASN A 179 6.15 -3.93 -15.77
C ASN A 179 5.93 -4.24 -14.30
N TYR A 180 5.53 -3.22 -13.57
CA TYR A 180 5.16 -3.30 -12.17
C TYR A 180 3.71 -2.84 -11.99
N LEU A 181 3.04 -3.42 -10.99
CA LEU A 181 1.73 -2.99 -10.52
C LEU A 181 1.84 -2.61 -9.04
N ILE A 182 1.04 -1.63 -8.62
CA ILE A 182 0.95 -1.21 -7.23
C ILE A 182 0.08 -2.20 -6.47
N SER A 183 0.62 -2.72 -5.36
CA SER A 183 -0.13 -3.49 -4.38
C SER A 183 -0.65 -2.54 -3.30
N PRO A 184 -1.95 -2.22 -3.25
CA PRO A 184 -2.50 -1.31 -2.25
C PRO A 184 -2.56 -1.93 -0.85
N GLU A 185 -2.15 -3.18 -0.71
CA GLU A 185 -2.43 -4.03 0.44
C GLU A 185 -1.25 -4.22 1.38
N MET A 186 -0.29 -3.30 1.38
CA MET A 186 0.63 -3.31 2.51
C MET A 186 -0.08 -2.96 3.81
N LYS A 187 -0.81 -3.94 4.28
CA LYS A 187 -0.98 -4.16 5.70
C LYS A 187 0.03 -5.26 6.05
N ASP A 188 1.27 -4.89 6.29
CA ASP A 188 2.10 -5.71 7.14
C ASP A 188 1.36 -5.76 8.47
N ARG A 189 0.59 -6.84 8.65
CA ARG A 189 0.11 -7.17 9.99
C ARG A 189 1.38 -7.40 10.78
N PRO A 190 1.57 -6.71 11.92
CA PRO A 190 2.76 -6.93 12.72
C PRO A 190 2.79 -8.43 13.06
N VAL A 191 3.86 -9.11 12.67
CA VAL A 191 4.11 -10.49 13.11
C VAL A 191 4.52 -10.37 14.56
N ILE A 192 3.56 -10.57 15.47
CA ILE A 192 3.83 -10.59 16.91
C ILE A 192 4.43 -11.95 17.23
N THR A 193 5.74 -11.99 17.38
CA THR A 193 6.44 -13.18 17.86
C THR A 193 6.56 -13.08 19.38
N PRO A 194 5.90 -13.96 20.14
CA PRO A 194 6.05 -13.98 21.59
C PRO A 194 7.50 -14.27 21.98
N LEU A 195 8.05 -13.48 22.92
CA LEU A 195 9.41 -13.65 23.39
C LEU A 195 9.65 -14.93 24.19
N ASP A 196 8.57 -15.59 24.62
CA ASP A 196 8.58 -16.89 25.32
C ASP A 196 8.72 -18.11 24.39
N GLY A 197 8.87 -17.88 23.09
CA GLY A 197 9.01 -18.94 22.08
C GLY A 197 7.70 -19.65 21.71
N SER A 198 6.55 -19.18 22.18
CA SER A 198 5.26 -19.69 21.73
C SER A 198 5.00 -19.33 20.26
N ALA A 199 4.17 -20.13 19.56
CA ALA A 199 3.83 -19.85 18.16
C ALA A 199 3.14 -18.49 18.01
N PRO A 200 3.39 -17.73 16.93
CA PRO A 200 2.71 -16.48 16.65
C PRO A 200 1.20 -16.66 16.69
N LYS A 201 0.49 -15.79 17.40
CA LYS A 201 -0.97 -15.81 17.39
C LYS A 201 -1.45 -15.16 16.09
N GLU A 202 -2.08 -15.94 15.22
CA GLU A 202 -2.84 -15.38 14.11
C GLU A 202 -4.07 -14.68 14.69
N GLU A 203 -4.11 -13.37 14.61
CA GLU A 203 -5.35 -12.62 14.83
C GLU A 203 -6.31 -12.91 13.66
N LYS A 204 -7.44 -13.57 14.01
CA LYS A 204 -8.53 -13.85 13.07
C LYS A 204 -9.33 -12.60 12.74
#